data_dcd8e45421c10edd0fc926f360364b82
#
_entry.id   dcd8e45421c10edd0fc926f360364b82
#
_cell.length_a   1.000
_cell.length_b   1.000
_cell.length_c   1.000
_cell.angle_alpha   90.00
_cell.angle_beta   90.00
_cell.angle_gamma   90.00
#
_symmetry.space_group_name_H-M   'P 1'
#
loop_
_entity.id
_entity.type
_entity.pdbx_description
1 polymer ?
#
loop_
_entity_poly.entity_id
_entity_poly.type
_entity_poly.pdbx_seq_one_letter_code
_entity_poly.pdbx_strand_id
1 'polypeptide(L)'
;MQESDTDPIPTGDFGGQKPQTDIPFSLRRRINWGDTDTAEITYTGKFIDFAIDAVEVWHEAVLGHTWHQMKQNNLGNPAVTLHFDFHSTLVVGDRFDTTVYVERLGRTSLAHRIEMTKVGGPLVCTGGFTSALARDVQSPKIKAHPFPDDWRERIEGYVRECELRPTGVKSRREVLDFWFTPPGSPERGQPREIWFARQDAGGSDFDEEIRQKFGATVEAAAAGKLDHWAHSLDGALALCILLDQFTRNIYRGTAQAFATDPKIFEVSKRAVAAGWHVGLDTQPKKFLIMPFQHTEDLAGQEQGVELFAALRGCESGDKSYDSMLKHRDLIAKYGRFPHRNAALGRTNTPEEEEYLRDPKAGF
;
A
#
# COMPACT_ATOMS: atom_id res chain seq x y z
N MET A 1 13.78 -6.22 -51.17
CA MET A 1 13.11 -5.23 -50.35
C MET A 1 12.94 -5.88 -48.98
N GLN A 2 13.78 -5.54 -48.01
CA GLN A 2 13.62 -5.96 -46.63
C GLN A 2 12.56 -5.04 -46.03
N GLU A 3 11.37 -5.57 -45.76
CA GLU A 3 10.38 -4.90 -44.94
C GLU A 3 10.96 -4.71 -43.54
N SER A 4 10.96 -3.49 -43.08
CA SER A 4 11.43 -3.12 -41.74
C SER A 4 10.50 -3.75 -40.70
N ASP A 5 11.04 -4.65 -39.89
CA ASP A 5 10.40 -5.39 -38.77
C ASP A 5 10.06 -4.47 -37.57
N THR A 6 9.71 -3.20 -37.84
CA THR A 6 9.57 -2.13 -36.84
C THR A 6 8.22 -1.43 -36.87
N ASP A 7 7.14 -2.16 -37.16
CA ASP A 7 5.84 -1.59 -36.86
C ASP A 7 5.71 -1.39 -35.35
N PRO A 8 5.50 -0.15 -34.89
CA PRO A 8 5.38 0.11 -33.45
C PRO A 8 4.16 -0.64 -32.91
N ILE A 9 4.34 -1.28 -31.75
CA ILE A 9 3.21 -1.80 -30.98
C ILE A 9 2.35 -0.57 -30.64
N PRO A 10 1.03 -0.60 -30.89
CA PRO A 10 0.19 0.55 -30.58
C PRO A 10 0.32 0.91 -29.09
N THR A 11 0.85 2.07 -28.79
CA THR A 11 0.86 2.69 -27.46
C THR A 11 -0.51 3.34 -27.23
N GLY A 12 -1.60 2.54 -27.26
CA GLY A 12 -2.93 3.03 -26.98
C GLY A 12 -3.08 3.37 -25.50
N ASP A 13 -3.56 4.57 -25.21
CA ASP A 13 -4.12 4.92 -23.91
C ASP A 13 -5.38 4.07 -23.71
N PHE A 14 -5.22 2.93 -23.08
CA PHE A 14 -6.29 1.95 -22.85
C PHE A 14 -7.19 2.40 -21.70
N GLY A 15 -7.67 3.64 -21.65
CA GLY A 15 -8.78 4.22 -20.88
C GLY A 15 -9.25 3.55 -19.59
N GLY A 16 -8.47 2.63 -19.04
CA GLY A 16 -8.70 1.95 -17.78
C GLY A 16 -7.85 2.59 -16.69
N GLN A 17 -8.41 2.81 -15.52
CA GLN A 17 -7.65 3.13 -14.32
C GLN A 17 -6.49 2.13 -14.21
N LYS A 18 -5.24 2.63 -14.15
CA LYS A 18 -4.08 1.79 -13.89
C LYS A 18 -4.37 0.98 -12.64
N PRO A 19 -4.30 -0.36 -12.66
CA PRO A 19 -4.44 -1.15 -11.46
C PRO A 19 -3.47 -0.60 -10.41
N GLN A 20 -3.97 -0.36 -9.20
CA GLN A 20 -3.12 0.09 -8.10
C GLN A 20 -2.24 -1.07 -7.70
N THR A 21 -0.97 -1.00 -8.04
CA THR A 21 -0.03 -2.09 -7.76
C THR A 21 0.78 -1.77 -6.52
N ASP A 22 0.79 -2.71 -5.60
CA ASP A 22 1.84 -2.76 -4.58
C ASP A 22 3.20 -3.01 -5.27
N ILE A 23 4.25 -2.43 -4.73
CA ILE A 23 5.61 -2.69 -5.21
C ILE A 23 6.40 -3.30 -4.05
N PRO A 24 6.86 -4.54 -4.19
CA PRO A 24 6.65 -5.44 -5.32
C PRO A 24 5.18 -5.82 -5.51
N PHE A 25 4.78 -6.05 -6.77
CA PHE A 25 3.43 -6.47 -7.11
C PHE A 25 3.06 -7.76 -6.39
N SER A 26 1.86 -7.81 -5.81
CA SER A 26 1.37 -8.97 -5.09
C SER A 26 -0.10 -9.20 -5.38
N LEU A 27 -0.46 -10.43 -5.74
CA LEU A 27 -1.83 -10.86 -6.00
C LEU A 27 -2.31 -11.78 -4.87
N ARG A 28 -3.35 -11.36 -4.12
CA ARG A 28 -3.96 -12.19 -3.07
C ARG A 28 -5.02 -13.10 -3.63
N ARG A 29 -4.99 -14.37 -3.21
CA ARG A 29 -5.97 -15.40 -3.54
C ARG A 29 -6.40 -16.20 -2.31
N ARG A 30 -7.49 -16.96 -2.48
CA ARG A 30 -7.98 -17.94 -1.52
C ARG A 30 -7.96 -19.32 -2.16
N ILE A 31 -7.59 -20.35 -1.40
CA ILE A 31 -7.68 -21.76 -1.82
C ILE A 31 -9.14 -22.20 -1.75
N ASN A 32 -9.64 -22.73 -2.84
CA ASN A 32 -10.96 -23.32 -2.98
C ASN A 32 -10.87 -24.86 -3.06
N TRP A 33 -11.99 -25.55 -2.92
CA TRP A 33 -12.05 -27.02 -3.02
C TRP A 33 -11.46 -27.57 -4.33
N GLY A 34 -11.69 -26.90 -5.46
CA GLY A 34 -11.15 -27.30 -6.77
C GLY A 34 -9.64 -27.10 -6.93
N ASP A 35 -8.98 -26.51 -5.95
CA ASP A 35 -7.53 -26.30 -5.94
C ASP A 35 -6.77 -27.37 -5.18
N THR A 36 -7.48 -28.31 -4.51
CA THR A 36 -6.90 -29.34 -3.66
C THR A 36 -6.95 -30.74 -4.30
N ASP A 37 -6.10 -31.63 -3.80
CA ASP A 37 -6.07 -33.04 -4.15
C ASP A 37 -6.77 -33.92 -3.07
N THR A 38 -6.64 -35.23 -3.19
CA THR A 38 -7.22 -36.18 -2.25
C THR A 38 -6.62 -36.15 -0.84
N ALA A 39 -5.49 -35.49 -0.66
CA ALA A 39 -4.86 -35.23 0.65
C ALA A 39 -5.38 -33.93 1.30
N GLU A 40 -6.37 -33.25 0.68
CA GLU A 40 -6.97 -31.99 1.12
C GLU A 40 -5.96 -30.80 1.17
N ILE A 41 -4.80 -30.95 0.54
CA ILE A 41 -3.82 -29.88 0.36
C ILE A 41 -3.85 -29.36 -1.07
N THR A 42 -3.32 -28.17 -1.30
CA THR A 42 -3.27 -27.57 -2.63
C THR A 42 -2.47 -28.47 -3.60
N TYR A 43 -3.12 -28.85 -4.70
CA TYR A 43 -2.47 -29.64 -5.75
C TYR A 43 -1.29 -28.91 -6.36
N THR A 44 -0.15 -29.58 -6.49
CA THR A 44 1.12 -29.00 -6.94
C THR A 44 1.00 -28.18 -8.25
N GLY A 45 0.21 -28.67 -9.22
CA GLY A 45 -0.01 -27.97 -10.48
C GLY A 45 -0.70 -26.62 -10.33
N LYS A 46 -1.50 -26.43 -9.28
CA LYS A 46 -2.19 -25.15 -9.02
C LYS A 46 -1.24 -24.01 -8.69
N PHE A 47 -0.09 -24.29 -8.10
CA PHE A 47 0.89 -23.24 -7.82
C PHE A 47 1.44 -22.64 -9.12
N ILE A 48 1.56 -23.45 -10.18
CA ILE A 48 1.95 -22.96 -11.51
C ILE A 48 0.84 -22.05 -12.08
N ASP A 49 -0.42 -22.48 -11.99
CA ASP A 49 -1.56 -21.67 -12.45
C ASP A 49 -1.59 -20.32 -11.70
N PHE A 50 -1.43 -20.33 -10.37
CA PHE A 50 -1.42 -19.12 -9.55
C PHE A 50 -0.26 -18.19 -9.90
N ALA A 51 0.90 -18.73 -10.23
CA ALA A 51 2.06 -17.95 -10.66
C ALA A 51 1.82 -17.29 -12.03
N ILE A 52 1.28 -18.04 -12.98
CA ILE A 52 0.97 -17.55 -14.33
C ILE A 52 -0.09 -16.45 -14.26
N ASP A 53 -1.16 -16.68 -13.51
CA ASP A 53 -2.22 -15.68 -13.29
C ASP A 53 -1.69 -14.39 -12.64
N ALA A 54 -0.78 -14.52 -11.67
CA ALA A 54 -0.18 -13.37 -11.02
C ALA A 54 0.69 -12.56 -12.00
N VAL A 55 1.43 -13.23 -12.89
CA VAL A 55 2.23 -12.55 -13.91
C VAL A 55 1.35 -11.96 -15.01
N GLU A 56 0.21 -12.56 -15.36
CA GLU A 56 -0.74 -11.96 -16.29
C GLU A 56 -1.26 -10.63 -15.74
N VAL A 57 -1.69 -10.60 -14.48
CA VAL A 57 -2.13 -9.35 -13.82
C VAL A 57 -0.98 -8.36 -13.65
N TRP A 58 0.24 -8.84 -13.39
CA TRP A 58 1.44 -8.01 -13.36
C TRP A 58 1.71 -7.34 -14.72
N HIS A 59 1.54 -8.06 -15.84
CA HIS A 59 1.64 -7.48 -17.19
C HIS A 59 0.68 -6.32 -17.38
N GLU A 60 -0.57 -6.49 -16.99
CA GLU A 60 -1.56 -5.41 -17.08
C GLU A 60 -1.16 -4.22 -16.20
N ALA A 61 -0.72 -4.50 -14.99
CA ALA A 61 -0.37 -3.50 -13.99
C ALA A 61 0.88 -2.69 -14.35
N VAL A 62 1.92 -3.34 -14.85
CA VAL A 62 3.23 -2.73 -15.12
C VAL A 62 3.35 -2.29 -16.57
N LEU A 63 2.92 -3.13 -17.51
CA LEU A 63 3.05 -2.84 -18.94
C LEU A 63 1.81 -2.14 -19.53
N GLY A 64 0.67 -2.21 -18.84
CA GLY A 64 -0.59 -1.62 -19.31
C GLY A 64 -1.29 -2.43 -20.41
N HIS A 65 -0.95 -3.71 -20.57
CA HIS A 65 -1.52 -4.59 -21.58
C HIS A 65 -1.94 -5.93 -21.00
N THR A 66 -3.17 -6.37 -21.32
CA THR A 66 -3.62 -7.74 -21.04
C THR A 66 -3.05 -8.72 -22.09
N TRP A 67 -2.95 -9.98 -21.75
CA TRP A 67 -2.57 -11.00 -22.71
C TRP A 67 -3.56 -11.09 -23.88
N HIS A 68 -4.83 -10.78 -23.67
CA HIS A 68 -5.81 -10.69 -24.75
C HIS A 68 -5.46 -9.60 -25.78
N GLN A 69 -5.05 -8.42 -25.30
CA GLN A 69 -4.61 -7.32 -26.18
C GLN A 69 -3.29 -7.66 -26.89
N MET A 70 -2.36 -8.34 -26.20
CA MET A 70 -1.15 -8.85 -26.86
C MET A 70 -1.50 -9.80 -28.01
N LYS A 71 -2.41 -10.75 -27.78
CA LYS A 71 -2.89 -11.68 -28.82
C LYS A 71 -3.53 -10.96 -30.01
N GLN A 72 -4.31 -9.90 -29.76
CA GLN A 72 -4.89 -9.08 -30.85
C GLN A 72 -3.82 -8.42 -31.73
N ASN A 73 -2.64 -8.12 -31.15
CA ASN A 73 -1.47 -7.58 -31.84
C ASN A 73 -0.50 -8.67 -32.34
N ASN A 74 -0.96 -9.92 -32.39
CA ASN A 74 -0.18 -11.10 -32.81
C ASN A 74 1.08 -11.32 -31.98
N LEU A 75 1.04 -10.92 -30.70
CA LEU A 75 2.10 -11.10 -29.72
C LEU A 75 1.70 -12.17 -28.69
N GLY A 76 2.70 -12.80 -28.10
CA GLY A 76 2.55 -13.73 -26.99
C GLY A 76 3.81 -13.76 -26.14
N ASN A 77 3.67 -14.35 -24.98
CA ASN A 77 4.78 -14.45 -24.02
C ASN A 77 4.89 -15.89 -23.48
N PRO A 78 5.17 -16.90 -24.35
CA PRO A 78 5.26 -18.29 -23.94
C PRO A 78 6.36 -18.49 -22.89
N ALA A 79 6.06 -19.30 -21.88
CA ALA A 79 7.05 -19.74 -20.90
C ALA A 79 8.07 -20.68 -21.57
N VAL A 80 9.34 -20.46 -21.28
CA VAL A 80 10.48 -21.24 -21.81
C VAL A 80 11.03 -22.17 -20.72
N THR A 81 11.07 -21.70 -19.48
CA THR A 81 11.49 -22.49 -18.31
C THR A 81 10.57 -22.21 -17.14
N LEU A 82 10.41 -23.24 -16.29
CA LEU A 82 9.64 -23.18 -15.05
C LEU A 82 10.38 -23.97 -13.98
N HIS A 83 10.44 -23.43 -12.75
CA HIS A 83 10.92 -24.15 -11.58
C HIS A 83 10.21 -23.64 -10.34
N PHE A 84 9.90 -24.51 -9.39
CA PHE A 84 9.28 -24.18 -8.12
C PHE A 84 9.80 -25.10 -7.02
N ASP A 85 10.09 -24.50 -5.85
CA ASP A 85 10.45 -25.15 -4.61
C ASP A 85 9.34 -24.95 -3.58
N PHE A 86 8.86 -26.04 -2.98
CA PHE A 86 7.75 -26.03 -2.02
C PHE A 86 8.27 -26.13 -0.60
N HIS A 87 7.82 -25.20 0.26
CA HIS A 87 8.31 -25.08 1.64
C HIS A 87 7.24 -25.44 2.67
N SER A 88 5.97 -25.19 2.36
CA SER A 88 4.82 -25.54 3.19
C SER A 88 3.56 -25.77 2.36
N THR A 89 2.48 -26.23 2.99
CA THR A 89 1.21 -26.52 2.34
C THR A 89 0.20 -25.42 2.54
N LEU A 90 -0.79 -25.35 1.64
CA LEU A 90 -2.01 -24.58 1.78
C LEU A 90 -3.21 -25.52 1.76
N VAL A 91 -4.24 -25.21 2.55
CA VAL A 91 -5.49 -25.97 2.62
C VAL A 91 -6.69 -25.11 2.22
N VAL A 92 -7.84 -25.71 1.99
CA VAL A 92 -9.08 -25.00 1.66
C VAL A 92 -9.35 -23.88 2.68
N GLY A 93 -9.66 -22.70 2.18
CA GLY A 93 -9.92 -21.51 2.99
C GLY A 93 -8.70 -20.65 3.26
N ASP A 94 -7.48 -21.18 3.15
CA ASP A 94 -6.27 -20.40 3.29
C ASP A 94 -6.23 -19.26 2.28
N ARG A 95 -5.70 -18.12 2.70
CA ARG A 95 -5.36 -16.99 1.84
C ARG A 95 -3.85 -16.89 1.73
N PHE A 96 -3.38 -16.56 0.55
CA PHE A 96 -1.96 -16.38 0.27
C PHE A 96 -1.74 -15.24 -0.72
N ASP A 97 -0.57 -14.67 -0.67
CA ASP A 97 -0.09 -13.64 -1.58
C ASP A 97 0.94 -14.23 -2.52
N THR A 98 0.76 -14.02 -3.82
CA THR A 98 1.74 -14.31 -4.87
C THR A 98 2.44 -13.02 -5.24
N THR A 99 3.71 -12.90 -4.87
CA THR A 99 4.55 -11.72 -5.15
C THR A 99 5.41 -11.97 -6.38
N VAL A 100 5.40 -11.02 -7.30
CA VAL A 100 6.12 -11.11 -8.58
C VAL A 100 7.30 -10.14 -8.58
N TYR A 101 8.47 -10.67 -8.85
CA TYR A 101 9.70 -9.90 -9.09
C TYR A 101 10.22 -10.14 -10.50
N VAL A 102 10.92 -9.16 -11.04
CA VAL A 102 11.71 -9.36 -12.26
C VAL A 102 13.14 -9.67 -11.86
N GLU A 103 13.62 -10.84 -12.23
CA GLU A 103 14.99 -11.29 -11.95
C GLU A 103 15.95 -10.87 -13.08
N ARG A 104 15.48 -10.94 -14.32
CA ARG A 104 16.29 -10.58 -15.49
C ARG A 104 15.45 -10.14 -16.68
N LEU A 105 15.78 -8.99 -17.24
CA LEU A 105 15.26 -8.50 -18.52
C LEU A 105 16.31 -8.67 -19.62
N GLY A 106 16.09 -9.63 -20.52
CA GLY A 106 16.88 -9.82 -21.72
C GLY A 106 16.40 -8.96 -22.90
N ARG A 107 16.94 -9.21 -24.08
CA ARG A 107 16.48 -8.54 -25.30
C ARG A 107 15.05 -9.00 -25.69
N THR A 108 14.81 -10.30 -25.64
CA THR A 108 13.55 -10.96 -26.03
C THR A 108 12.95 -11.80 -24.93
N SER A 109 13.58 -11.89 -23.75
CA SER A 109 13.19 -12.77 -22.64
C SER A 109 13.04 -11.99 -21.34
N LEU A 110 12.12 -12.44 -20.50
CA LEU A 110 11.86 -11.89 -19.19
C LEU A 110 11.77 -13.03 -18.18
N ALA A 111 12.65 -12.99 -17.17
CA ALA A 111 12.64 -13.94 -16.08
C ALA A 111 11.96 -13.31 -14.86
N HIS A 112 10.93 -14.00 -14.36
CA HIS A 112 10.23 -13.64 -13.13
C HIS A 112 10.65 -14.56 -11.99
N ARG A 113 10.83 -13.99 -10.81
CA ARG A 113 10.92 -14.70 -9.53
C ARG A 113 9.59 -14.54 -8.80
N ILE A 114 9.07 -15.63 -8.29
CA ILE A 114 7.76 -15.71 -7.63
C ILE A 114 7.96 -16.18 -6.20
N GLU A 115 7.29 -15.51 -5.27
CA GLU A 115 7.17 -15.91 -3.87
C GLU A 115 5.70 -16.03 -3.49
N MET A 116 5.29 -17.17 -2.93
CA MET A 116 3.94 -17.35 -2.40
C MET A 116 4.01 -17.48 -0.89
N THR A 117 3.29 -16.60 -0.19
CA THR A 117 3.30 -16.54 1.28
C THR A 117 1.87 -16.64 1.81
N LYS A 118 1.63 -17.53 2.78
CA LYS A 118 0.35 -17.61 3.47
C LYS A 118 0.10 -16.32 4.26
N VAL A 119 -1.08 -15.76 4.17
CA VAL A 119 -1.44 -14.53 4.91
C VAL A 119 -1.35 -14.80 6.41
N GLY A 120 -0.47 -14.06 7.08
CA GLY A 120 -0.17 -14.27 8.50
C GLY A 120 0.59 -15.55 8.83
N GLY A 121 1.17 -16.22 7.82
CA GLY A 121 1.85 -17.50 7.95
C GLY A 121 3.19 -17.58 7.21
N PRO A 122 3.71 -18.79 7.02
CA PRO A 122 5.03 -19.00 6.44
C PRO A 122 5.06 -18.78 4.91
N LEU A 123 6.29 -18.72 4.39
CA LEU A 123 6.56 -18.87 2.97
C LEU A 123 6.13 -20.29 2.53
N VAL A 124 5.37 -20.35 1.44
CA VAL A 124 4.76 -21.59 0.94
C VAL A 124 5.54 -22.15 -0.23
N CYS A 125 5.90 -21.27 -1.18
CA CYS A 125 6.54 -21.67 -2.41
C CYS A 125 7.42 -20.53 -2.91
N THR A 126 8.58 -20.88 -3.45
CA THR A 126 9.44 -20.00 -4.24
C THR A 126 9.66 -20.61 -5.60
N GLY A 127 9.87 -19.77 -6.59
CA GLY A 127 10.14 -20.27 -7.93
C GLY A 127 10.17 -19.16 -8.95
N GLY A 128 9.94 -19.52 -10.18
CA GLY A 128 9.84 -18.55 -11.25
C GLY A 128 9.78 -19.20 -12.62
N PHE A 129 9.66 -18.35 -13.61
CA PHE A 129 9.74 -18.80 -14.98
C PHE A 129 10.34 -17.71 -15.89
N THR A 130 10.99 -18.18 -16.94
CA THR A 130 11.43 -17.31 -18.03
C THR A 130 10.44 -17.43 -19.17
N SER A 131 9.97 -16.31 -19.67
CA SER A 131 9.16 -16.19 -20.86
C SER A 131 9.93 -15.48 -21.98
N ALA A 132 9.50 -15.65 -23.22
CA ALA A 132 10.04 -14.94 -24.35
C ALA A 132 8.92 -14.17 -25.07
N LEU A 133 9.13 -12.87 -25.29
CA LEU A 133 8.22 -12.13 -26.15
C LEU A 133 8.34 -12.66 -27.59
N ALA A 134 7.22 -13.04 -28.19
CA ALA A 134 7.17 -13.65 -29.49
C ALA A 134 6.11 -13.01 -30.38
N ARG A 135 6.39 -12.93 -31.68
CA ARG A 135 5.42 -12.64 -32.76
C ARG A 135 5.01 -13.91 -33.48
N ASP A 136 3.92 -13.79 -34.21
CA ASP A 136 3.34 -14.85 -35.03
C ASP A 136 2.96 -16.09 -34.21
N VAL A 137 2.46 -15.84 -32.99
CA VAL A 137 2.13 -16.92 -32.02
C VAL A 137 1.05 -17.89 -32.51
N GLN A 138 0.32 -17.53 -33.58
CA GLN A 138 -0.65 -18.39 -34.25
C GLN A 138 -0.01 -19.18 -35.41
N SER A 139 1.25 -18.92 -35.74
CA SER A 139 2.01 -19.61 -36.78
C SER A 139 2.85 -20.71 -36.19
N PRO A 140 3.08 -21.84 -36.92
CA PRO A 140 4.05 -22.83 -36.50
C PRO A 140 5.51 -22.30 -36.49
N LYS A 141 5.74 -21.10 -36.99
CA LYS A 141 7.05 -20.42 -37.01
C LYS A 141 7.07 -19.23 -36.05
N ILE A 142 6.86 -19.48 -34.76
CA ILE A 142 6.99 -18.46 -33.71
C ILE A 142 8.39 -17.82 -33.77
N LYS A 143 8.46 -16.49 -33.79
CA LYS A 143 9.71 -15.72 -33.78
C LYS A 143 9.84 -14.92 -32.52
N ALA A 144 11.01 -15.01 -31.85
CA ALA A 144 11.32 -14.13 -30.74
C ALA A 144 11.34 -12.66 -31.18
N HIS A 145 10.72 -11.79 -30.40
CA HIS A 145 10.59 -10.35 -30.67
C HIS A 145 11.25 -9.55 -29.55
N PRO A 146 12.03 -8.49 -29.86
CA PRO A 146 12.58 -7.63 -28.84
C PRO A 146 11.46 -6.95 -28.03
N PHE A 147 11.69 -6.75 -26.72
CA PHE A 147 10.79 -5.89 -25.96
C PHE A 147 10.86 -4.45 -26.48
N PRO A 148 9.71 -3.78 -26.72
CA PRO A 148 9.65 -2.37 -27.04
C PRO A 148 10.34 -1.51 -25.98
N ASP A 149 10.87 -0.35 -26.38
CA ASP A 149 11.64 0.51 -25.48
C ASP A 149 10.77 1.02 -24.30
N ASP A 150 9.51 1.37 -24.54
CA ASP A 150 8.55 1.78 -23.51
C ASP A 150 8.24 0.66 -22.51
N TRP A 151 8.17 -0.60 -22.95
CA TRP A 151 8.03 -1.75 -22.07
C TRP A 151 9.29 -1.98 -21.25
N ARG A 152 10.46 -1.84 -21.88
CA ARG A 152 11.73 -1.96 -21.18
C ARG A 152 11.83 -0.92 -20.06
N GLU A 153 11.52 0.34 -20.36
CA GLU A 153 11.55 1.43 -19.39
C GLU A 153 10.61 1.16 -18.19
N ARG A 154 9.39 0.67 -18.45
CA ARG A 154 8.42 0.30 -17.41
C ARG A 154 8.92 -0.85 -16.54
N ILE A 155 9.48 -1.91 -17.15
CA ILE A 155 10.04 -3.06 -16.43
C ILE A 155 11.23 -2.62 -15.57
N GLU A 156 12.16 -1.85 -16.14
CA GLU A 156 13.34 -1.33 -15.42
C GLU A 156 12.92 -0.37 -14.30
N GLY A 157 11.87 0.43 -14.51
CA GLY A 157 11.23 1.24 -13.47
C GLY A 157 10.72 0.38 -12.33
N TYR A 158 9.98 -0.67 -12.63
CA TYR A 158 9.49 -1.61 -11.64
C TYR A 158 10.62 -2.31 -10.86
N VAL A 159 11.68 -2.74 -11.55
CA VAL A 159 12.87 -3.34 -10.90
C VAL A 159 13.50 -2.34 -9.92
N ARG A 160 13.76 -1.11 -10.36
CA ARG A 160 14.32 -0.06 -9.49
C ARG A 160 13.45 0.18 -8.25
N GLU A 161 12.15 0.22 -8.40
CA GLU A 161 11.24 0.41 -7.27
C GLU A 161 11.24 -0.78 -6.30
N CYS A 162 11.36 -2.02 -6.81
CA CYS A 162 11.54 -3.21 -5.98
C CYS A 162 12.87 -3.19 -5.21
N GLU A 163 13.97 -2.77 -5.85
CA GLU A 163 15.30 -2.69 -5.26
C GLU A 163 15.42 -1.57 -4.21
N LEU A 164 14.68 -0.47 -4.41
CA LEU A 164 14.64 0.66 -3.46
C LEU A 164 13.92 0.30 -2.16
N ARG A 165 13.27 -0.86 -2.09
CA ARG A 165 12.65 -1.34 -0.85
C ARG A 165 13.73 -1.81 0.13
N PRO A 166 14.05 -1.05 1.19
CA PRO A 166 15.02 -1.48 2.19
C PRO A 166 14.58 -2.79 2.84
N THR A 167 15.53 -3.64 3.22
CA THR A 167 15.27 -4.86 3.98
C THR A 167 14.42 -4.54 5.23
N GLY A 168 13.33 -5.27 5.44
CA GLY A 168 12.40 -5.08 6.56
C GLY A 168 11.28 -4.06 6.34
N VAL A 169 11.24 -3.37 5.20
CA VAL A 169 10.13 -2.48 4.86
C VAL A 169 8.90 -3.29 4.43
N LYS A 170 7.76 -3.01 5.06
CA LYS A 170 6.47 -3.65 4.79
C LYS A 170 5.78 -3.02 3.58
N SER A 171 4.93 -3.80 2.89
CA SER A 171 4.10 -3.31 1.79
C SER A 171 2.94 -2.45 2.31
N ARG A 172 2.35 -1.64 1.43
CA ARG A 172 1.11 -0.89 1.70
C ARG A 172 0.02 -1.78 2.26
N ARG A 173 -0.16 -2.97 1.66
CA ARG A 173 -1.16 -3.94 2.08
C ARG A 173 -0.92 -4.44 3.50
N GLU A 174 0.32 -4.82 3.85
CA GLU A 174 0.66 -5.23 5.21
C GLU A 174 0.34 -4.13 6.24
N VAL A 175 0.60 -2.85 5.90
CA VAL A 175 0.26 -1.69 6.75
C VAL A 175 -1.26 -1.58 6.91
N LEU A 176 -2.01 -1.61 5.81
CA LEU A 176 -3.47 -1.46 5.83
C LEU A 176 -4.17 -2.65 6.50
N ASP A 177 -3.70 -3.88 6.23
CA ASP A 177 -4.26 -5.09 6.84
C ASP A 177 -3.98 -5.16 8.35
N PHE A 178 -2.84 -4.66 8.80
CA PHE A 178 -2.54 -4.55 10.23
C PHE A 178 -3.45 -3.52 10.92
N TRP A 179 -3.63 -2.37 10.30
CA TRP A 179 -4.43 -1.28 10.87
C TRP A 179 -5.93 -1.55 10.81
N PHE A 180 -6.44 -1.95 9.64
CA PHE A 180 -7.88 -2.13 9.38
C PHE A 180 -8.36 -3.59 9.45
N THR A 181 -7.50 -4.53 9.80
CA THR A 181 -7.69 -5.98 9.66
C THR A 181 -7.74 -6.44 8.18
N PRO A 182 -7.40 -7.71 7.89
CA PRO A 182 -7.39 -8.23 6.51
C PRO A 182 -8.77 -8.20 5.83
N PRO A 183 -8.83 -8.09 4.51
CA PRO A 183 -10.08 -8.20 3.76
C PRO A 183 -10.84 -9.49 4.09
N GLY A 184 -12.16 -9.34 4.37
CA GLY A 184 -13.05 -10.44 4.76
C GLY A 184 -13.03 -10.80 6.24
N SER A 185 -12.24 -10.08 7.06
CA SER A 185 -12.41 -10.11 8.51
C SER A 185 -13.73 -9.42 8.90
N PRO A 186 -14.51 -9.99 9.84
CA PRO A 186 -15.73 -9.34 10.34
C PRO A 186 -15.49 -7.97 10.95
N GLU A 187 -14.29 -7.76 11.50
CA GLU A 187 -13.92 -6.50 12.15
C GLU A 187 -13.43 -5.42 11.18
N ARG A 188 -13.23 -5.77 9.89
CA ARG A 188 -12.78 -4.78 8.90
C ARG A 188 -13.81 -3.66 8.75
N GLY A 189 -13.34 -2.43 8.84
CA GLY A 189 -14.20 -1.23 8.78
C GLY A 189 -14.86 -0.85 10.11
N GLN A 190 -14.69 -1.68 11.16
CA GLN A 190 -15.13 -1.34 12.51
C GLN A 190 -14.07 -0.50 13.24
N PRO A 191 -14.50 0.40 14.16
CA PRO A 191 -13.58 1.06 15.06
C PRO A 191 -12.84 0.04 15.93
N ARG A 192 -11.54 0.25 16.13
CA ARG A 192 -10.74 -0.58 17.04
C ARG A 192 -10.29 0.29 18.22
N GLU A 193 -10.64 -0.14 19.44
CA GLU A 193 -10.26 0.59 20.67
C GLU A 193 -8.75 0.74 20.82
N ILE A 194 -7.99 -0.27 20.32
CA ILE A 194 -6.54 -0.29 20.37
C ILE A 194 -5.87 0.89 19.66
N TRP A 195 -6.52 1.51 18.68
CA TRP A 195 -5.96 2.67 17.95
C TRP A 195 -5.71 3.89 18.84
N PHE A 196 -6.53 4.05 19.90
CA PHE A 196 -6.52 5.22 20.77
C PHE A 196 -6.32 4.83 22.24
N ALA A 197 -5.88 3.60 22.50
CA ALA A 197 -5.60 3.16 23.85
C ALA A 197 -4.48 4.04 24.44
N ARG A 198 -4.84 4.83 25.47
CA ARG A 198 -3.89 5.54 26.30
C ARG A 198 -3.35 4.54 27.32
N GLN A 199 -2.03 4.40 27.38
CA GLN A 199 -1.41 3.76 28.52
C GLN A 199 -0.51 4.77 29.22
N ASP A 200 -0.60 4.77 30.54
CA ASP A 200 0.20 5.61 31.41
C ASP A 200 1.69 5.35 31.15
N ALA A 201 2.40 6.40 30.77
CA ALA A 201 3.86 6.62 30.83
C ALA A 201 4.86 5.52 30.39
N GLY A 202 4.45 4.40 29.81
CA GLY A 202 5.36 3.28 29.48
C GLY A 202 5.28 2.70 28.07
N GLY A 203 4.35 3.17 27.24
CA GLY A 203 4.04 2.54 25.95
C GLY A 203 3.12 1.31 26.11
N SER A 204 2.34 1.00 25.09
CA SER A 204 1.49 -0.20 25.09
C SER A 204 2.22 -1.36 24.40
N ASP A 205 1.80 -2.59 24.66
CA ASP A 205 2.24 -3.76 23.88
C ASP A 205 2.01 -3.52 22.38
N PHE A 206 0.97 -2.76 22.05
CA PHE A 206 0.64 -2.37 20.67
C PHE A 206 1.65 -1.37 20.09
N ASP A 207 2.15 -0.40 20.88
CA ASP A 207 3.20 0.53 20.45
C ASP A 207 4.50 -0.23 20.13
N GLU A 208 4.84 -1.22 20.96
CA GLU A 208 6.01 -2.06 20.75
C GLU A 208 5.83 -3.02 19.55
N GLU A 209 4.63 -3.58 19.38
CA GLU A 209 4.30 -4.38 18.19
C GLU A 209 4.44 -3.56 16.89
N ILE A 210 3.94 -2.32 16.88
CA ILE A 210 4.10 -1.39 15.75
C ILE A 210 5.58 -1.12 15.49
N ARG A 211 6.36 -0.84 16.55
CA ARG A 211 7.79 -0.57 16.42
C ARG A 211 8.54 -1.74 15.81
N GLN A 212 8.32 -2.95 16.30
CA GLN A 212 8.99 -4.15 15.80
C GLN A 212 8.61 -4.49 14.37
N LYS A 213 7.32 -4.40 14.02
CA LYS A 213 6.83 -4.79 12.70
C LYS A 213 7.07 -3.72 11.63
N PHE A 214 6.92 -2.45 11.98
CA PHE A 214 6.85 -1.35 11.01
C PHE A 214 7.89 -0.25 11.22
N GLY A 215 8.76 -0.31 12.22
CA GLY A 215 9.76 0.72 12.50
C GLY A 215 10.59 1.07 11.25
N ALA A 216 11.16 0.06 10.57
CA ALA A 216 11.92 0.26 9.34
C ALA A 216 11.06 0.89 8.20
N THR A 217 9.76 0.57 8.16
CA THR A 217 8.83 1.13 7.17
C THR A 217 8.52 2.60 7.47
N VAL A 218 8.33 2.95 8.74
CA VAL A 218 8.13 4.34 9.19
C VAL A 218 9.37 5.18 8.86
N GLU A 219 10.56 4.68 9.17
CA GLU A 219 11.82 5.37 8.84
C GLU A 219 12.00 5.57 7.34
N ALA A 220 11.72 4.55 6.52
CA ALA A 220 11.76 4.64 5.07
C ALA A 220 10.76 5.68 4.53
N ALA A 221 9.53 5.70 5.06
CA ALA A 221 8.50 6.67 4.68
C ALA A 221 8.88 8.10 5.10
N ALA A 222 9.39 8.30 6.31
CA ALA A 222 9.86 9.58 6.81
C ALA A 222 11.01 10.12 5.95
N ALA A 223 11.95 9.24 5.55
CA ALA A 223 13.08 9.57 4.68
C ALA A 223 12.71 9.78 3.19
N GLY A 224 11.43 9.69 2.81
CA GLY A 224 10.98 9.91 1.44
C GLY A 224 11.08 8.71 0.49
N LYS A 225 11.61 7.58 0.95
CA LYS A 225 11.81 6.39 0.11
C LYS A 225 10.50 5.76 -0.37
N LEU A 226 9.37 6.08 0.26
CA LEU A 226 8.03 5.58 -0.07
C LEU A 226 7.10 6.66 -0.62
N ASP A 227 7.62 7.82 -1.06
CA ASP A 227 6.81 8.94 -1.55
C ASP A 227 5.99 8.60 -2.80
N HIS A 228 6.44 7.63 -3.58
CA HIS A 228 5.70 7.09 -4.72
C HIS A 228 4.35 6.45 -4.32
N TRP A 229 4.17 6.03 -3.07
CA TRP A 229 2.87 5.56 -2.57
C TRP A 229 1.78 6.63 -2.62
N ALA A 230 2.15 7.90 -2.50
CA ALA A 230 1.22 9.01 -2.55
C ALA A 230 0.48 9.19 -3.89
N HIS A 231 0.80 8.39 -4.91
CA HIS A 231 0.15 8.43 -6.21
C HIS A 231 -1.08 7.49 -6.34
N SER A 232 -1.46 6.81 -5.26
CA SER A 232 -2.63 5.94 -5.22
C SER A 232 -3.38 6.08 -3.90
N LEU A 233 -4.68 5.76 -3.91
CA LEU A 233 -5.53 5.82 -2.71
C LEU A 233 -4.95 4.96 -1.56
N ASP A 234 -4.71 3.66 -1.82
CA ASP A 234 -4.19 2.74 -0.80
C ASP A 234 -2.80 3.16 -0.31
N GLY A 235 -1.97 3.69 -1.20
CA GLY A 235 -0.66 4.19 -0.85
C GLY A 235 -0.72 5.47 -0.01
N ALA A 236 -1.58 6.44 -0.35
CA ALA A 236 -1.81 7.64 0.43
C ALA A 236 -2.35 7.29 1.82
N LEU A 237 -3.32 6.36 1.90
CA LEU A 237 -3.87 5.89 3.16
C LEU A 237 -2.82 5.18 4.02
N ALA A 238 -2.00 4.31 3.42
CA ALA A 238 -0.90 3.64 4.13
C ALA A 238 0.14 4.64 4.65
N LEU A 239 0.47 5.68 3.87
CA LEU A 239 1.35 6.77 4.33
C LEU A 239 0.72 7.55 5.49
N CYS A 240 -0.61 7.81 5.47
CA CYS A 240 -1.30 8.43 6.59
C CYS A 240 -1.18 7.57 7.86
N ILE A 241 -1.34 6.25 7.75
CA ILE A 241 -1.15 5.35 8.90
C ILE A 241 0.31 5.38 9.38
N LEU A 242 1.29 5.29 8.50
CA LEU A 242 2.72 5.27 8.85
C LEU A 242 3.17 6.58 9.49
N LEU A 243 2.87 7.72 8.85
CA LEU A 243 3.49 9.01 9.17
C LEU A 243 2.64 9.88 10.11
N ASP A 244 1.37 9.53 10.33
CA ASP A 244 0.50 10.22 11.27
C ASP A 244 0.15 9.37 12.49
N GLN A 245 -0.06 8.06 12.34
CA GLN A 245 -0.45 7.19 13.44
C GLN A 245 0.75 6.44 14.04
N PHE A 246 1.50 5.67 13.25
CA PHE A 246 2.62 4.88 13.77
C PHE A 246 3.74 5.74 14.35
N THR A 247 3.98 6.94 13.82
CA THR A 247 4.94 7.89 14.44
C THR A 247 4.51 8.28 15.84
N ARG A 248 3.21 8.49 16.08
CA ARG A 248 2.67 8.81 17.41
C ARG A 248 2.78 7.64 18.39
N ASN A 249 2.64 6.41 17.91
CA ASN A 249 2.85 5.21 18.70
C ASN A 249 4.34 5.00 19.02
N ILE A 250 5.20 4.97 17.99
CA ILE A 250 6.63 4.62 18.11
C ILE A 250 7.42 5.68 18.87
N TYR A 251 7.14 6.96 18.63
CA TYR A 251 7.91 8.10 19.13
C TYR A 251 7.15 8.94 20.17
N ARG A 252 6.21 8.32 20.88
CA ARG A 252 5.36 8.99 21.88
C ARG A 252 6.17 9.86 22.84
N GLY A 253 5.71 11.11 23.04
CA GLY A 253 6.36 12.07 23.94
C GLY A 253 7.62 12.74 23.38
N THR A 254 7.98 12.49 22.15
CA THR A 254 9.15 13.12 21.49
C THR A 254 8.75 13.99 20.30
N ALA A 255 9.65 14.86 19.85
CA ALA A 255 9.45 15.68 18.67
C ALA A 255 9.25 14.85 17.39
N GLN A 256 9.84 13.65 17.34
CA GLN A 256 9.73 12.76 16.18
C GLN A 256 8.29 12.30 15.92
N ALA A 257 7.45 12.24 16.97
CA ALA A 257 6.03 11.89 16.82
C ALA A 257 5.27 12.85 15.87
N PHE A 258 5.76 14.07 15.69
CA PHE A 258 5.13 15.14 14.91
C PHE A 258 5.96 15.59 13.71
N ALA A 259 7.18 15.09 13.56
CA ALA A 259 8.14 15.57 12.55
C ALA A 259 7.64 15.39 11.10
N THR A 260 6.76 14.43 10.87
CA THR A 260 6.19 14.11 9.55
C THR A 260 4.83 14.74 9.29
N ASP A 261 4.24 15.47 10.25
CA ASP A 261 2.92 16.10 10.10
C ASP A 261 2.81 17.02 8.86
N PRO A 262 3.79 17.91 8.55
CA PRO A 262 3.70 18.73 7.35
C PRO A 262 3.70 17.90 6.05
N LYS A 263 4.51 16.86 5.99
CA LYS A 263 4.62 15.97 4.82
C LYS A 263 3.30 15.23 4.57
N ILE A 264 2.76 14.62 5.62
CA ILE A 264 1.55 13.82 5.47
C ILE A 264 0.30 14.67 5.26
N PHE A 265 0.28 15.91 5.75
CA PHE A 265 -0.78 16.87 5.44
C PHE A 265 -0.83 17.13 3.93
N GLU A 266 0.31 17.35 3.26
CA GLU A 266 0.36 17.55 1.80
C GLU A 266 -0.10 16.29 1.03
N VAL A 267 0.20 15.09 1.51
CA VAL A 267 -0.30 13.83 0.90
C VAL A 267 -1.82 13.76 1.03
N SER A 268 -2.36 14.05 2.22
CA SER A 268 -3.80 14.05 2.49
C SER A 268 -4.53 15.10 1.64
N LYS A 269 -4.00 16.33 1.52
CA LYS A 269 -4.55 17.38 0.65
C LYS A 269 -4.65 16.93 -0.80
N ARG A 270 -3.61 16.32 -1.33
CA ARG A 270 -3.63 15.78 -2.71
C ARG A 270 -4.67 14.68 -2.89
N ALA A 271 -4.80 13.77 -1.92
CA ALA A 271 -5.79 12.71 -1.95
C ALA A 271 -7.22 13.27 -1.91
N VAL A 272 -7.47 14.30 -1.10
CA VAL A 272 -8.76 15.00 -1.04
C VAL A 272 -9.04 15.73 -2.35
N ALA A 273 -8.08 16.48 -2.90
CA ALA A 273 -8.22 17.18 -4.17
C ALA A 273 -8.49 16.21 -5.35
N ALA A 274 -7.93 15.01 -5.31
CA ALA A 274 -8.21 13.94 -6.28
C ALA A 274 -9.56 13.23 -6.05
N GLY A 275 -10.32 13.59 -5.01
CA GLY A 275 -11.62 12.99 -4.69
C GLY A 275 -11.53 11.59 -4.08
N TRP A 276 -10.37 11.11 -3.68
CA TRP A 276 -10.16 9.73 -3.20
C TRP A 276 -10.89 9.41 -1.89
N HIS A 277 -11.22 10.42 -1.11
CA HIS A 277 -12.01 10.27 0.13
C HIS A 277 -13.50 9.98 -0.13
N VAL A 278 -14.00 10.27 -1.34
CA VAL A 278 -15.41 10.06 -1.70
C VAL A 278 -15.68 8.57 -1.89
N GLY A 279 -16.74 8.06 -1.27
CA GLY A 279 -17.12 6.65 -1.35
C GLY A 279 -16.34 5.68 -0.46
N LEU A 280 -15.33 6.18 0.29
CA LEU A 280 -14.69 5.36 1.32
C LEU A 280 -15.61 5.11 2.51
N ASP A 281 -15.50 3.92 3.10
CA ASP A 281 -16.08 3.61 4.41
C ASP A 281 -15.55 4.56 5.49
N THR A 282 -16.28 4.71 6.59
CA THR A 282 -16.00 5.68 7.66
C THR A 282 -14.57 5.61 8.18
N GLN A 283 -14.04 4.42 8.47
CA GLN A 283 -12.70 4.31 9.06
C GLN A 283 -11.57 4.65 8.07
N PRO A 284 -11.48 4.08 6.87
CA PRO A 284 -10.49 4.49 5.88
C PRO A 284 -10.57 5.99 5.55
N LYS A 285 -11.78 6.54 5.39
CA LYS A 285 -11.98 7.98 5.15
C LYS A 285 -11.40 8.81 6.30
N LYS A 286 -11.75 8.46 7.53
CA LYS A 286 -11.25 9.14 8.74
C LYS A 286 -9.73 9.23 8.76
N PHE A 287 -9.02 8.12 8.56
CA PHE A 287 -7.55 8.13 8.61
C PHE A 287 -6.90 8.81 7.42
N LEU A 288 -7.55 8.81 6.24
CA LEU A 288 -7.06 9.56 5.09
C LEU A 288 -7.11 11.08 5.31
N ILE A 289 -8.16 11.59 6.01
CA ILE A 289 -8.35 13.02 6.27
C ILE A 289 -7.84 13.46 7.65
N MET A 290 -7.37 12.54 8.49
CA MET A 290 -6.90 12.85 9.85
C MET A 290 -5.72 13.84 9.89
N PRO A 291 -4.80 13.89 8.90
CA PRO A 291 -3.77 14.91 8.87
C PRO A 291 -4.30 16.37 8.88
N PHE A 292 -5.52 16.62 8.42
CA PHE A 292 -6.18 17.94 8.56
C PHE A 292 -6.47 18.28 10.03
N GLN A 293 -6.78 17.26 10.84
CA GLN A 293 -7.00 17.46 12.28
C GLN A 293 -5.69 17.76 13.03
N HIS A 294 -4.57 17.27 12.52
CA HIS A 294 -3.28 17.36 13.19
C HIS A 294 -2.40 18.52 12.75
N THR A 295 -2.77 19.24 11.69
CA THR A 295 -2.01 20.43 11.25
C THR A 295 -2.16 21.60 12.22
N GLU A 296 -1.13 22.42 12.40
CA GLU A 296 -1.17 23.69 13.13
C GLU A 296 -1.50 24.88 12.18
N ASP A 297 -2.10 24.60 11.02
CA ASP A 297 -2.60 25.60 10.07
C ASP A 297 -4.12 25.74 10.21
N LEU A 298 -4.60 26.95 10.53
CA LEU A 298 -6.03 27.21 10.78
C LEU A 298 -6.88 26.93 9.53
N ALA A 299 -6.41 27.30 8.34
CA ALA A 299 -7.16 27.06 7.10
C ALA A 299 -7.30 25.55 6.83
N GLY A 300 -6.24 24.76 7.10
CA GLY A 300 -6.29 23.30 7.07
C GLY A 300 -7.25 22.72 8.09
N GLN A 301 -7.33 23.29 9.30
CA GLN A 301 -8.29 22.88 10.33
C GLN A 301 -9.73 23.16 9.91
N GLU A 302 -10.01 24.31 9.33
CA GLU A 302 -11.36 24.67 8.84
C GLU A 302 -11.80 23.73 7.71
N GLN A 303 -10.92 23.45 6.75
CA GLN A 303 -11.18 22.43 5.72
C GLN A 303 -11.39 21.04 6.34
N GLY A 304 -10.64 20.70 7.38
CA GLY A 304 -10.81 19.49 8.18
C GLY A 304 -12.22 19.38 8.76
N VAL A 305 -12.76 20.45 9.32
CA VAL A 305 -14.14 20.47 9.86
C VAL A 305 -15.16 20.11 8.77
N GLU A 306 -15.03 20.66 7.57
CA GLU A 306 -15.90 20.32 6.44
C GLU A 306 -15.79 18.84 6.03
N LEU A 307 -14.57 18.32 5.97
CA LEU A 307 -14.30 16.92 5.60
C LEU A 307 -14.83 15.94 6.64
N PHE A 308 -14.64 16.23 7.94
CA PHE A 308 -15.12 15.39 9.04
C PHE A 308 -16.63 15.45 9.20
N ALA A 309 -17.29 16.53 8.77
CA ALA A 309 -18.75 16.61 8.75
C ALA A 309 -19.39 15.49 7.91
N ALA A 310 -18.69 15.02 6.86
CA ALA A 310 -19.12 13.89 6.03
C ALA A 310 -19.00 12.51 6.71
N LEU A 311 -18.41 12.42 7.91
CA LEU A 311 -18.36 11.19 8.72
C LEU A 311 -19.57 11.07 9.65
N ARG A 312 -20.34 12.13 9.86
CA ARG A 312 -21.49 12.14 10.78
C ARG A 312 -22.59 11.17 10.35
N GLY A 313 -23.37 10.75 11.32
CA GLY A 313 -24.47 9.79 11.11
C GLY A 313 -24.20 8.39 11.66
N CYS A 314 -23.05 8.19 12.32
CA CYS A 314 -22.75 7.02 13.13
C CYS A 314 -21.93 7.45 14.35
N GLU A 315 -21.97 6.70 15.43
CA GLU A 315 -21.35 7.05 16.71
C GLU A 315 -19.84 7.35 16.57
N SER A 316 -19.10 6.54 15.82
CA SER A 316 -17.67 6.75 15.62
C SER A 316 -17.37 7.98 14.77
N GLY A 317 -18.23 8.30 13.80
CA GLY A 317 -18.12 9.48 12.95
C GLY A 317 -18.46 10.76 13.72
N ASP A 318 -19.50 10.75 14.52
CA ASP A 318 -19.89 11.89 15.36
C ASP A 318 -18.80 12.21 16.39
N LYS A 319 -18.24 11.21 17.09
CA LYS A 319 -17.09 11.38 17.99
C LYS A 319 -15.86 11.96 17.28
N SER A 320 -15.60 11.55 16.04
CA SER A 320 -14.49 12.06 15.24
C SER A 320 -14.70 13.51 14.83
N TYR A 321 -15.93 13.89 14.48
CA TYR A 321 -16.28 15.27 14.18
C TYR A 321 -16.14 16.18 15.40
N ASP A 322 -16.64 15.76 16.57
CA ASP A 322 -16.48 16.50 17.82
C ASP A 322 -15.02 16.69 18.21
N SER A 323 -14.18 15.66 17.98
CA SER A 323 -12.74 15.75 18.15
C SER A 323 -12.12 16.76 17.19
N MET A 324 -12.52 16.77 15.91
CA MET A 324 -12.05 17.75 14.93
C MET A 324 -12.37 19.19 15.35
N LEU A 325 -13.57 19.45 15.85
CA LEU A 325 -13.94 20.79 16.35
C LEU A 325 -13.03 21.26 17.49
N LYS A 326 -12.73 20.36 18.44
CA LYS A 326 -11.81 20.68 19.56
C LYS A 326 -10.41 21.03 19.06
N HIS A 327 -9.89 20.30 18.07
CA HIS A 327 -8.58 20.59 17.47
C HIS A 327 -8.58 21.96 16.80
N ARG A 328 -9.60 22.24 15.95
CA ARG A 328 -9.76 23.54 15.30
C ARG A 328 -9.83 24.70 16.33
N ASP A 329 -10.61 24.54 17.40
CA ASP A 329 -10.76 25.57 18.43
C ASP A 329 -9.44 25.86 19.16
N LEU A 330 -8.60 24.84 19.40
CA LEU A 330 -7.25 25.04 19.95
C LEU A 330 -6.36 25.84 18.98
N ILE A 331 -6.36 25.49 17.71
CA ILE A 331 -5.56 26.22 16.71
C ILE A 331 -6.08 27.63 16.51
N ALA A 332 -7.40 27.84 16.51
CA ALA A 332 -7.99 29.17 16.45
C ALA A 332 -7.60 30.05 17.66
N LYS A 333 -7.47 29.42 18.84
CA LYS A 333 -7.15 30.14 20.09
C LYS A 333 -5.66 30.40 20.27
N TYR A 334 -4.82 29.38 20.02
CA TYR A 334 -3.40 29.41 20.38
C TYR A 334 -2.47 29.48 19.15
N GLY A 335 -2.97 29.24 17.94
CA GLY A 335 -2.17 29.14 16.71
C GLY A 335 -1.31 27.88 16.66
N ARG A 336 -1.35 27.03 17.69
CA ARG A 336 -0.60 25.78 17.82
C ARG A 336 -1.25 24.86 18.87
N PHE A 337 -0.77 23.62 18.94
CA PHE A 337 -1.20 22.70 19.98
C PHE A 337 -0.31 22.82 21.23
N PRO A 338 -0.80 23.41 22.35
CA PRO A 338 0.02 23.61 23.56
C PRO A 338 0.58 22.30 24.15
N HIS A 339 -0.18 21.20 24.08
CA HIS A 339 0.25 19.89 24.59
C HIS A 339 1.48 19.29 23.86
N ARG A 340 1.86 19.84 22.69
CA ARG A 340 3.06 19.46 21.97
C ARG A 340 4.30 20.27 22.38
N ASN A 341 4.11 21.36 23.12
CA ASN A 341 5.19 22.31 23.39
C ASN A 341 6.37 21.65 24.10
N ALA A 342 6.11 20.82 25.10
CA ALA A 342 7.18 20.13 25.83
C ALA A 342 8.00 19.22 24.90
N ALA A 343 7.34 18.42 24.05
CA ALA A 343 8.01 17.52 23.12
C ALA A 343 8.79 18.28 22.03
N LEU A 344 8.30 19.45 21.63
CA LEU A 344 8.89 20.29 20.58
C LEU A 344 9.87 21.34 21.10
N GLY A 345 10.14 21.37 22.42
CA GLY A 345 11.03 22.38 23.04
C GLY A 345 10.51 23.80 22.96
N ARG A 346 9.18 23.99 22.90
CA ARG A 346 8.53 25.31 22.81
C ARG A 346 8.22 25.83 24.21
N THR A 347 8.46 27.11 24.45
CA THR A 347 8.04 27.80 25.69
C THR A 347 6.54 28.06 25.66
N ASN A 348 5.84 27.75 26.76
CA ASN A 348 4.41 28.04 26.90
C ASN A 348 4.18 29.53 27.13
N THR A 349 3.03 30.04 26.64
CA THR A 349 2.49 31.32 27.11
C THR A 349 1.74 31.11 28.43
N PRO A 350 1.45 32.18 29.20
CA PRO A 350 0.66 32.05 30.43
C PRO A 350 -0.73 31.43 30.19
N GLU A 351 -1.38 31.72 29.08
CA GLU A 351 -2.67 31.12 28.71
C GLU A 351 -2.55 29.64 28.37
N GLU A 352 -1.46 29.25 27.73
CA GLU A 352 -1.16 27.83 27.46
C GLU A 352 -0.82 27.04 28.74
N GLU A 353 -0.12 27.67 29.69
CA GLU A 353 0.13 27.06 31.01
C GLU A 353 -1.17 26.82 31.77
N GLU A 354 -2.12 27.78 31.74
CA GLU A 354 -3.41 27.57 32.35
C GLU A 354 -4.21 26.46 31.70
N TYR A 355 -4.22 26.39 30.37
CA TYR A 355 -4.83 25.28 29.62
C TYR A 355 -4.22 23.93 30.00
N LEU A 356 -2.90 23.84 30.11
CA LEU A 356 -2.16 22.59 30.40
C LEU A 356 -2.33 22.11 31.84
N ARG A 357 -2.89 22.91 32.76
CA ARG A 357 -3.25 22.48 34.12
C ARG A 357 -4.45 21.51 34.14
N ASP A 358 -5.29 21.56 33.13
CA ASP A 358 -6.37 20.59 33.00
C ASP A 358 -5.76 19.19 32.69
N PRO A 359 -6.01 18.17 33.51
CA PRO A 359 -5.55 16.79 33.26
C PRO A 359 -6.06 16.22 31.92
N LYS A 360 -7.10 16.84 31.35
CA LYS A 360 -7.66 16.49 30.04
C LYS A 360 -7.11 17.37 28.91
N ALA A 361 -6.10 18.22 29.18
CA ALA A 361 -5.45 18.99 28.13
C ALA A 361 -4.76 18.06 27.13
N GLY A 362 -4.99 18.31 25.86
CA GLY A 362 -4.65 17.38 24.79
C GLY A 362 -5.80 16.41 24.50
N PHE A 363 -5.59 15.43 23.66
CA PHE A 363 -6.65 14.53 23.11
C PHE A 363 -6.40 13.08 23.46
#